data_c8bf8322881d6cfc430f5029da9dcd1d
#
_entry.id   c8bf8322881d6cfc430f5029da9dcd1d
#
_cell.length_a   1.000
_cell.length_b   1.000
_cell.length_c   1.000
_cell.angle_alpha   90.00
_cell.angle_beta   90.00
_cell.angle_gamma   90.00
#
_symmetry.space_group_name_H-M   'P 1'
#
loop_
_entity.id
_entity.type
_entity.pdbx_description
1 polymer ?
#
loop_
_entity_poly.entity_id
_entity_poly.type
_entity_poly.pdbx_seq_one_letter_code
_entity_poly.pdbx_strand_id
1 'polypeptide(L)'
;DVYKRQMLVYITRKNGAFFQNYGRVLHDQAIYGVKPEGKLSVKYDYQTFEFPDGETYELCKPTYTITEWYADSIRPEDLFCSVRIPLRHVGMGQMMALDLDMLKQIAAKSNYPEYGISGRINYVTEKGKKQIGISGNKANHADLTVELGFSSDLGVTNDRFPHEVGEGQGNMMGFAMTGAQVSTEDMEDVDLYLQTLGVPARRNVDDPTVLQGEQLFYQAKCHLCHVTSLKTCLLYTSDAADEAR
;
A
#
# COMPACT_ATOMS: atom_id res chain seq x y z
N ASP A 1 16.16 1.07 14.66
CA ASP A 1 15.71 0.52 13.37
C ASP A 1 14.22 0.79 13.14
N VAL A 2 13.87 2.09 12.97
CA VAL A 2 12.49 2.55 12.82
C VAL A 2 11.85 1.97 11.53
N TYR A 3 12.66 1.73 10.50
CA TYR A 3 12.18 1.21 9.22
C TYR A 3 11.75 -0.27 9.25
N LYS A 4 12.29 -1.08 10.13
CA LYS A 4 11.89 -2.51 10.26
C LYS A 4 10.49 -2.68 10.86
N ARG A 5 9.98 -1.69 11.59
CA ARG A 5 8.66 -1.73 12.23
C ARG A 5 7.51 -1.22 11.36
N GLN A 6 7.82 -0.75 10.15
CA GLN A 6 6.84 -0.15 9.23
C GLN A 6 6.63 -0.99 7.95
N MET A 7 7.14 -2.20 7.91
CA MET A 7 6.97 -3.06 6.74
C MET A 7 5.77 -3.97 6.92
N LEU A 8 4.87 -3.96 5.94
CA LEU A 8 3.82 -4.94 5.78
C LEU A 8 4.35 -6.14 4.99
N VAL A 9 4.20 -7.33 5.55
CA VAL A 9 4.64 -8.56 4.93
C VAL A 9 3.44 -9.30 4.38
N TYR A 10 3.18 -9.14 3.08
CA TYR A 10 2.10 -9.86 2.43
C TYR A 10 2.48 -11.32 2.20
N ILE A 11 1.60 -12.22 2.58
CA ILE A 11 1.74 -13.66 2.34
C ILE A 11 0.69 -14.11 1.33
N THR A 12 1.15 -14.76 0.27
CA THR A 12 0.30 -15.29 -0.79
C THR A 12 0.80 -16.67 -1.22
N ARG A 13 -0.01 -17.36 -1.99
CA ARG A 13 0.43 -18.51 -2.78
C ARG A 13 1.36 -18.05 -3.91
N LYS A 14 2.10 -18.95 -4.51
CA LYS A 14 3.00 -18.66 -5.66
C LYS A 14 2.27 -18.04 -6.87
N ASN A 15 0.98 -18.29 -7.01
CA ASN A 15 0.14 -17.67 -8.06
C ASN A 15 -0.41 -16.29 -7.67
N GLY A 16 -0.05 -15.75 -6.50
CA GLY A 16 -0.50 -14.46 -6.00
C GLY A 16 -1.85 -14.47 -5.26
N ALA A 17 -2.52 -15.62 -5.17
CA ALA A 17 -3.78 -15.73 -4.43
C ALA A 17 -3.52 -15.70 -2.92
N PHE A 18 -4.39 -15.02 -2.16
CA PHE A 18 -4.35 -15.05 -0.70
C PHE A 18 -4.87 -16.38 -0.14
N PHE A 19 -4.45 -16.71 1.06
CA PHE A 19 -4.99 -17.84 1.81
C PHE A 19 -6.31 -17.45 2.44
N GLN A 20 -7.31 -18.34 2.31
CA GLN A 20 -8.70 -18.02 2.68
C GLN A 20 -8.89 -17.64 4.14
N ASN A 21 -8.21 -18.33 5.04
CA ASN A 21 -8.40 -18.21 6.49
C ASN A 21 -7.26 -17.43 7.18
N TYR A 22 -6.45 -16.72 6.39
CA TYR A 22 -5.39 -15.85 6.87
C TYR A 22 -5.61 -14.45 6.32
N GLY A 23 -5.23 -13.46 7.08
CA GLY A 23 -5.13 -12.10 6.59
C GLY A 23 -4.21 -11.98 5.39
N ARG A 24 -4.14 -10.81 4.83
CA ARG A 24 -3.21 -10.53 3.73
C ARG A 24 -1.79 -10.28 4.22
N VAL A 25 -1.67 -9.88 5.47
CA VAL A 25 -0.41 -9.47 6.11
C VAL A 25 -0.04 -10.51 7.17
N LEU A 26 1.24 -10.84 7.25
CA LEU A 26 1.79 -11.72 8.29
C LEU A 26 1.70 -11.00 9.64
N HIS A 27 1.03 -11.58 10.60
CA HIS A 27 1.02 -11.14 11.98
C HIS A 27 2.19 -11.78 12.73
N ASP A 28 3.25 -11.00 12.95
CA ASP A 28 4.46 -11.44 13.66
C ASP A 28 4.42 -11.16 15.17
N GLN A 29 3.30 -10.61 15.65
CA GLN A 29 2.98 -10.37 17.05
C GLN A 29 1.64 -11.01 17.40
N ALA A 30 1.48 -11.37 18.65
CA ALA A 30 0.23 -11.91 19.17
C ALA A 30 0.06 -11.51 20.65
N ILE A 31 -1.15 -11.65 21.20
CA ILE A 31 -1.44 -11.44 22.60
C ILE A 31 -0.76 -12.51 23.46
N TYR A 32 -0.64 -12.25 24.77
CA TYR A 32 -0.04 -13.19 25.70
C TYR A 32 -0.74 -14.55 25.66
N GLY A 33 0.07 -15.60 25.57
CA GLY A 33 -0.42 -17.00 25.50
C GLY A 33 -0.78 -17.50 24.11
N VAL A 34 -0.71 -16.65 23.08
CA VAL A 34 -0.97 -17.00 21.68
C VAL A 34 0.34 -16.91 20.89
N LYS A 35 0.56 -17.88 20.00
CA LYS A 35 1.69 -17.81 19.06
C LYS A 35 1.34 -16.89 17.90
N PRO A 36 2.27 -16.04 17.42
CA PRO A 36 2.08 -15.30 16.18
C PRO A 36 2.03 -16.25 14.97
N GLU A 37 1.67 -15.75 13.79
CA GLU A 37 1.67 -16.56 12.56
C GLU A 37 3.08 -16.99 12.15
N GLY A 38 4.06 -16.13 12.36
CA GLY A 38 5.46 -16.39 12.05
C GLY A 38 6.37 -15.25 12.45
N LYS A 39 7.65 -15.39 12.16
CA LYS A 39 8.67 -14.35 12.38
C LYS A 39 9.38 -14.03 11.08
N LEU A 40 9.53 -12.74 10.79
CA LEU A 40 10.29 -12.27 9.65
C LEU A 40 11.76 -12.01 10.04
N SER A 41 12.68 -12.60 9.30
CA SER A 41 14.09 -12.26 9.32
C SER A 41 14.47 -11.52 8.05
N VAL A 42 15.31 -10.49 8.17
CA VAL A 42 15.81 -9.71 7.04
C VAL A 42 17.33 -9.74 7.06
N LYS A 43 17.92 -10.27 5.98
CA LYS A 43 19.36 -10.20 5.73
C LYS A 43 19.63 -9.16 4.65
N TYR A 44 20.63 -8.33 4.86
CA TYR A 44 21.06 -7.33 3.90
C TYR A 44 22.39 -7.76 3.27
N ASP A 45 22.43 -7.82 1.94
CA ASP A 45 23.63 -8.00 1.17
C ASP A 45 23.97 -6.65 0.49
N TYR A 46 25.18 -6.16 0.73
CA TYR A 46 25.64 -4.86 0.24
C TYR A 46 26.55 -5.07 -0.97
N GLN A 47 26.38 -4.22 -1.99
CA GLN A 47 27.18 -4.25 -3.19
C GLN A 47 27.60 -2.82 -3.57
N THR A 48 28.88 -2.60 -3.74
CA THR A 48 29.45 -1.32 -4.15
C THR A 48 29.44 -1.21 -5.66
N PHE A 49 29.07 -0.06 -6.16
CA PHE A 49 29.08 0.34 -7.56
C PHE A 49 29.82 1.65 -7.71
N GLU A 50 30.18 1.99 -8.95
CA GLU A 50 30.92 3.22 -9.28
C GLU A 50 30.16 3.97 -10.38
N PHE A 51 30.06 5.28 -10.22
CA PHE A 51 29.58 6.19 -11.26
C PHE A 51 30.69 6.44 -12.30
N PRO A 52 30.34 6.95 -13.50
CA PRO A 52 31.33 7.22 -14.55
C PRO A 52 32.41 8.25 -14.18
N ASP A 53 32.17 9.09 -13.17
CA ASP A 53 33.10 10.08 -12.63
C ASP A 53 34.02 9.52 -11.53
N GLY A 54 33.87 8.23 -11.18
CA GLY A 54 34.68 7.55 -10.17
C GLY A 54 34.13 7.64 -8.75
N GLU A 55 33.01 8.34 -8.52
CA GLU A 55 32.32 8.31 -7.22
C GLU A 55 31.70 6.94 -6.98
N THR A 56 31.89 6.39 -5.78
CA THR A 56 31.32 5.09 -5.41
C THR A 56 30.05 5.23 -4.60
N TYR A 57 29.12 4.30 -4.79
CA TYR A 57 27.91 4.17 -3.99
C TYR A 57 27.64 2.72 -3.64
N GLU A 58 26.87 2.50 -2.59
CA GLU A 58 26.53 1.17 -2.10
C GLU A 58 25.03 0.92 -2.25
N LEU A 59 24.67 -0.20 -2.85
CA LEU A 59 23.29 -0.68 -2.88
C LEU A 59 23.11 -1.81 -1.86
N CYS A 60 21.96 -1.78 -1.21
CA CYS A 60 21.55 -2.75 -0.22
C CYS A 60 20.41 -3.61 -0.79
N LYS A 61 20.66 -4.91 -0.91
CA LYS A 61 19.66 -5.89 -1.33
C LYS A 61 19.11 -6.63 -0.11
N PRO A 62 17.84 -6.39 0.30
CA PRO A 62 17.22 -7.16 1.37
C PRO A 62 16.79 -8.54 0.88
N THR A 63 17.03 -9.55 1.70
CA THR A 63 16.49 -10.90 1.55
C THR A 63 15.58 -11.18 2.74
N TYR A 64 14.31 -11.45 2.48
CA TYR A 64 13.29 -11.69 3.49
C TYR A 64 13.04 -13.19 3.64
N THR A 65 13.02 -13.67 4.88
CA THR A 65 12.77 -15.08 5.18
C THR A 65 11.85 -15.18 6.39
N ILE A 66 10.80 -16.00 6.30
CA ILE A 66 9.98 -16.34 7.46
C ILE A 66 10.69 -17.47 8.18
N THR A 67 11.22 -17.19 9.39
CA THR A 67 12.09 -18.11 10.13
C THR A 67 11.34 -19.01 11.09
N GLU A 68 10.29 -18.49 11.73
CA GLU A 68 9.47 -19.23 12.67
C GLU A 68 8.04 -19.18 12.14
N TRP A 69 7.56 -20.33 11.68
CA TRP A 69 6.21 -20.45 11.13
C TRP A 69 5.33 -21.25 12.08
N TYR A 70 4.26 -20.66 12.54
CA TYR A 70 3.36 -21.25 13.52
C TYR A 70 1.97 -21.54 12.96
N ALA A 71 1.70 -21.21 11.71
CA ALA A 71 0.43 -21.45 11.05
C ALA A 71 0.37 -22.89 10.52
N ASP A 72 -0.34 -23.76 11.21
CA ASP A 72 -0.32 -25.20 11.01
C ASP A 72 -0.82 -25.68 9.64
N SER A 73 -1.73 -24.94 9.00
CA SER A 73 -2.40 -25.38 7.76
C SER A 73 -1.68 -24.96 6.49
N ILE A 74 -0.62 -24.15 6.59
CA ILE A 74 0.15 -23.65 5.43
C ILE A 74 1.60 -24.11 5.56
N ARG A 75 2.14 -24.71 4.51
CA ARG A 75 3.55 -25.09 4.48
C ARG A 75 4.40 -23.91 4.03
N PRO A 76 5.56 -23.67 4.66
CA PRO A 76 6.45 -22.56 4.29
C PRO A 76 6.86 -22.55 2.82
N GLU A 77 7.01 -23.71 2.20
CA GLU A 77 7.35 -23.86 0.79
C GLU A 77 6.24 -23.42 -0.18
N ASP A 78 5.01 -23.32 0.29
CA ASP A 78 3.87 -22.84 -0.50
C ASP A 78 3.69 -21.32 -0.43
N LEU A 79 4.50 -20.66 0.42
CA LEU A 79 4.42 -19.22 0.64
C LEU A 79 5.22 -18.44 -0.41
N PHE A 80 4.64 -17.33 -0.81
CA PHE A 80 5.35 -16.22 -1.43
C PHE A 80 5.24 -15.00 -0.51
N CYS A 81 6.39 -14.44 -0.14
CA CYS A 81 6.50 -13.30 0.74
C CYS A 81 6.77 -12.04 -0.07
N SER A 82 5.93 -11.01 0.10
CA SER A 82 6.13 -9.71 -0.52
C SER A 82 6.11 -8.62 0.54
N VAL A 83 7.26 -8.00 0.76
CA VAL A 83 7.41 -6.94 1.77
C VAL A 83 7.15 -5.59 1.12
N ARG A 84 6.34 -4.77 1.77
CA ARG A 84 5.93 -3.45 1.28
C ARG A 84 5.98 -2.41 2.39
N ILE A 85 6.32 -1.19 2.02
CA ILE A 85 6.14 -0.02 2.88
C ILE A 85 4.66 0.37 2.78
N PRO A 86 3.94 0.52 3.92
CA PRO A 86 2.54 0.96 3.91
C PRO A 86 2.40 2.35 3.30
N LEU A 87 1.27 2.60 2.66
CA LEU A 87 0.93 3.91 2.13
C LEU A 87 0.73 4.91 3.28
N ARG A 88 1.05 6.16 3.02
CA ARG A 88 0.72 7.25 3.94
C ARG A 88 -0.76 7.58 3.84
N HIS A 89 -1.36 7.97 4.95
CA HIS A 89 -2.77 8.33 5.01
C HIS A 89 -3.06 9.75 4.47
N VAL A 90 -2.07 10.65 4.53
CA VAL A 90 -2.21 12.04 4.06
C VAL A 90 -2.50 12.09 2.55
N GLY A 91 -3.48 12.88 2.15
CA GLY A 91 -3.87 13.04 0.76
C GLY A 91 -4.76 11.94 0.18
N MET A 92 -5.21 10.98 1.00
CA MET A 92 -6.08 9.90 0.54
C MET A 92 -7.41 10.40 0.01
N GLY A 93 -8.01 11.42 0.64
CA GLY A 93 -9.23 12.05 0.13
C GLY A 93 -9.07 12.69 -1.25
N GLN A 94 -7.93 13.30 -1.53
CA GLN A 94 -7.64 13.83 -2.86
C GLN A 94 -7.51 12.72 -3.90
N MET A 95 -6.94 11.56 -3.53
CA MET A 95 -6.91 10.38 -4.38
C MET A 95 -8.32 9.87 -4.69
N MET A 96 -9.22 9.84 -3.68
CA MET A 96 -10.61 9.43 -3.85
C MET A 96 -11.40 10.40 -4.75
N ALA A 97 -11.01 11.67 -4.79
CA ALA A 97 -11.65 12.72 -5.58
C ALA A 97 -11.11 12.83 -7.03
N LEU A 98 -10.22 11.95 -7.48
CA LEU A 98 -9.64 12.01 -8.82
C LEU A 98 -10.70 11.92 -9.93
N ASP A 99 -10.51 12.74 -10.96
CA ASP A 99 -11.29 12.65 -12.20
C ASP A 99 -10.94 11.37 -12.95
N LEU A 100 -11.86 10.40 -12.92
CA LEU A 100 -11.66 9.08 -13.52
C LEU A 100 -11.57 9.12 -15.06
N ASP A 101 -12.19 10.10 -15.70
CA ASP A 101 -12.09 10.25 -17.16
C ASP A 101 -10.73 10.81 -17.55
N MET A 102 -10.18 11.70 -16.74
CA MET A 102 -8.80 12.13 -16.90
C MET A 102 -7.81 10.94 -16.75
N LEU A 103 -8.01 10.06 -15.78
CA LEU A 103 -7.16 8.86 -15.63
C LEU A 103 -7.21 7.96 -16.87
N LYS A 104 -8.40 7.76 -17.47
CA LYS A 104 -8.55 7.02 -18.74
C LYS A 104 -7.79 7.71 -19.88
N GLN A 105 -7.89 9.04 -19.97
CA GLN A 105 -7.18 9.81 -20.99
C GLN A 105 -5.66 9.72 -20.82
N ILE A 106 -5.16 9.81 -19.59
CA ILE A 106 -3.74 9.65 -19.28
C ILE A 106 -3.27 8.26 -19.70
N ALA A 107 -3.99 7.20 -19.29
CA ALA A 107 -3.66 5.83 -19.64
C ALA A 107 -3.62 5.61 -21.16
N ALA A 108 -4.58 6.19 -21.91
CA ALA A 108 -4.62 6.10 -23.36
C ALA A 108 -3.46 6.83 -24.06
N LYS A 109 -2.97 7.93 -23.48
CA LYS A 109 -1.88 8.74 -24.03
C LYS A 109 -0.48 8.27 -23.60
N SER A 110 -0.38 7.60 -22.44
CA SER A 110 0.89 7.15 -21.84
C SER A 110 1.40 5.88 -22.53
N ASN A 111 1.80 6.01 -23.79
CA ASN A 111 2.41 4.93 -24.56
C ASN A 111 3.73 5.42 -25.18
N TYR A 112 4.83 5.00 -24.58
CA TYR A 112 6.19 5.41 -24.94
C TYR A 112 7.02 4.16 -25.25
N PRO A 113 6.85 3.55 -26.43
CA PRO A 113 7.50 2.28 -26.76
C PRO A 113 9.03 2.36 -26.75
N GLU A 114 9.61 3.54 -27.03
CA GLU A 114 11.04 3.81 -26.97
C GLU A 114 11.64 3.65 -25.55
N TYR A 115 10.80 3.76 -24.54
CA TYR A 115 11.18 3.55 -23.12
C TYR A 115 10.55 2.27 -22.52
N GLY A 116 9.79 1.50 -23.31
CA GLY A 116 9.07 0.33 -22.81
C GLY A 116 7.94 0.67 -21.84
N ILE A 117 7.41 1.90 -21.87
CA ILE A 117 6.37 2.38 -20.96
C ILE A 117 5.02 2.35 -21.65
N SER A 118 4.01 1.77 -20.99
CA SER A 118 2.61 1.81 -21.42
C SER A 118 1.67 2.02 -20.24
N GLY A 119 0.76 3.00 -20.35
CA GLY A 119 -0.28 3.26 -19.33
C GLY A 119 -1.45 2.29 -19.48
N ARG A 120 -1.90 1.76 -18.35
CA ARG A 120 -3.08 0.88 -18.28
C ARG A 120 -3.89 1.18 -17.04
N ILE A 121 -5.22 1.19 -17.20
CA ILE A 121 -6.12 1.24 -16.05
C ILE A 121 -6.16 -0.13 -15.39
N ASN A 122 -5.98 -0.14 -14.07
CA ASN A 122 -6.28 -1.32 -13.28
C ASN A 122 -7.76 -1.31 -12.91
N TYR A 123 -8.51 -2.27 -13.46
CA TYR A 123 -9.91 -2.49 -13.11
C TYR A 123 -10.01 -3.53 -12.01
N VAL A 124 -10.72 -3.19 -10.96
CA VAL A 124 -10.98 -4.06 -9.81
C VAL A 124 -12.46 -4.41 -9.71
N THR A 125 -12.77 -5.53 -9.11
CA THR A 125 -14.16 -5.92 -8.81
C THR A 125 -14.34 -5.88 -7.31
N GLU A 126 -15.08 -4.90 -6.83
CA GLU A 126 -15.39 -4.72 -5.42
C GLU A 126 -16.90 -4.54 -5.23
N LYS A 127 -17.45 -5.14 -4.17
CA LYS A 127 -18.89 -5.12 -3.91
C LYS A 127 -19.72 -5.55 -5.14
N GLY A 128 -19.21 -6.51 -5.93
CA GLY A 128 -19.85 -7.03 -7.15
C GLY A 128 -19.83 -6.07 -8.36
N LYS A 129 -19.15 -4.93 -8.28
CA LYS A 129 -19.05 -3.95 -9.36
C LYS A 129 -17.64 -3.84 -9.89
N LYS A 130 -17.47 -3.80 -11.21
CA LYS A 130 -16.20 -3.49 -11.86
C LYS A 130 -15.96 -1.99 -11.82
N GLN A 131 -14.86 -1.56 -11.23
CA GLN A 131 -14.52 -0.15 -10.99
C GLN A 131 -13.04 0.09 -11.33
N ILE A 132 -12.66 1.37 -11.48
CA ILE A 132 -11.26 1.76 -11.62
C ILE A 132 -10.63 1.71 -10.22
N GLY A 133 -9.50 1.03 -10.11
CA GLY A 133 -8.69 1.07 -8.90
C GLY A 133 -7.94 2.39 -8.80
N ILE A 134 -8.01 3.02 -7.63
CA ILE A 134 -7.39 4.32 -7.32
C ILE A 134 -6.62 4.31 -6.01
N SER A 135 -6.81 3.33 -5.16
CA SER A 135 -6.09 3.19 -3.90
C SER A 135 -5.29 1.89 -3.83
N GLY A 136 -4.46 1.77 -2.80
CA GLY A 136 -3.51 0.68 -2.65
C GLY A 136 -2.22 0.88 -3.46
N ASN A 137 -1.18 0.08 -3.17
CA ASN A 137 0.16 0.21 -3.76
C ASN A 137 0.20 0.06 -5.31
N LYS A 138 -0.81 -0.54 -5.90
CA LYS A 138 -0.92 -0.78 -7.35
C LYS A 138 -2.29 -0.39 -7.89
N ALA A 139 -2.95 0.57 -7.26
CA ALA A 139 -4.34 0.94 -7.58
C ALA A 139 -5.23 -0.31 -7.66
N ASN A 140 -5.14 -1.16 -6.66
CA ASN A 140 -5.82 -2.47 -6.60
C ASN A 140 -7.10 -2.43 -5.76
N HIS A 141 -7.53 -1.25 -5.34
CA HIS A 141 -8.78 -0.99 -4.65
C HIS A 141 -9.49 0.23 -5.24
N ALA A 142 -10.81 0.21 -5.25
CA ALA A 142 -11.64 1.31 -5.75
C ALA A 142 -11.95 2.36 -4.68
N ASP A 143 -11.80 2.00 -3.40
CA ASP A 143 -11.98 2.88 -2.24
C ASP A 143 -10.82 2.72 -1.24
N LEU A 144 -10.89 3.37 -0.08
CA LEU A 144 -9.83 3.28 0.94
C LEU A 144 -9.75 1.92 1.63
N THR A 145 -10.79 1.10 1.50
CA THR A 145 -10.87 -0.26 2.09
C THR A 145 -10.55 -0.30 3.59
N VAL A 146 -11.05 0.67 4.34
CA VAL A 146 -10.77 0.84 5.78
C VAL A 146 -11.12 -0.42 6.55
N GLU A 147 -12.31 -0.99 6.32
CA GLU A 147 -12.78 -2.22 7.00
C GLU A 147 -11.87 -3.43 6.72
N LEU A 148 -11.35 -3.52 5.49
CA LEU A 148 -10.41 -4.58 5.12
C LEU A 148 -9.06 -4.38 5.82
N GLY A 149 -8.55 -3.14 5.89
CA GLY A 149 -7.31 -2.81 6.58
C GLY A 149 -7.39 -3.13 8.07
N PHE A 150 -8.48 -2.76 8.74
CA PHE A 150 -8.72 -3.11 10.14
C PHE A 150 -8.73 -4.62 10.35
N SER A 151 -9.42 -5.37 9.51
CA SER A 151 -9.49 -6.83 9.63
C SER A 151 -8.17 -7.51 9.25
N SER A 152 -7.61 -7.22 8.06
CA SER A 152 -6.48 -7.96 7.54
C SER A 152 -5.13 -7.55 8.11
N ASP A 153 -4.97 -6.28 8.47
CA ASP A 153 -3.68 -5.74 8.90
C ASP A 153 -3.58 -5.60 10.43
N LEU A 154 -4.71 -5.39 11.10
CA LEU A 154 -4.76 -5.19 12.54
C LEU A 154 -5.45 -6.35 13.29
N GLY A 155 -6.15 -7.25 12.59
CA GLY A 155 -6.92 -8.33 13.20
C GLY A 155 -8.17 -7.84 13.95
N VAL A 156 -8.67 -6.63 13.65
CA VAL A 156 -9.84 -6.03 14.30
C VAL A 156 -11.08 -6.30 13.48
N THR A 157 -12.06 -6.99 14.06
CA THR A 157 -13.32 -7.35 13.39
C THR A 157 -14.26 -6.16 13.25
N ASN A 158 -15.03 -6.16 12.17
CA ASN A 158 -16.07 -5.19 11.88
C ASN A 158 -17.26 -5.87 11.18
N ASP A 159 -18.35 -5.15 10.93
CA ASP A 159 -19.58 -5.74 10.38
C ASP A 159 -19.37 -6.42 9.02
N ARG A 160 -18.43 -5.93 8.21
CA ARG A 160 -18.10 -6.55 6.92
C ARG A 160 -17.19 -7.77 7.06
N PHE A 161 -16.35 -7.78 8.08
CA PHE A 161 -15.41 -8.85 8.40
C PHE A 161 -15.57 -9.24 9.89
N PRO A 162 -16.64 -9.96 10.25
CA PRO A 162 -17.00 -10.22 11.65
C PRO A 162 -16.17 -11.31 12.32
N HIS A 163 -15.28 -11.95 11.57
CA HIS A 163 -14.43 -13.03 12.08
C HIS A 163 -12.96 -12.63 11.97
N GLU A 164 -12.22 -12.89 13.03
CA GLU A 164 -10.77 -12.77 12.98
C GLU A 164 -10.19 -13.75 11.96
N VAL A 165 -9.17 -13.28 11.22
CA VAL A 165 -8.36 -14.12 10.35
C VAL A 165 -7.24 -14.76 11.18
N GLY A 166 -6.95 -16.03 10.98
CA GLY A 166 -5.96 -16.78 11.77
C GLY A 166 -6.44 -18.16 12.20
N GLU A 167 -7.45 -18.65 11.54
CA GLU A 167 -8.12 -19.93 11.79
C GLU A 167 -7.21 -21.16 11.79
N GLY A 168 -6.04 -21.06 11.20
CA GLY A 168 -5.07 -22.17 11.14
C GLY A 168 -4.02 -22.19 12.25
N GLN A 169 -4.09 -21.29 13.22
CA GLN A 169 -3.07 -21.19 14.28
C GLN A 169 -3.29 -22.11 15.49
N GLY A 170 -4.26 -23.01 15.42
CA GLY A 170 -4.63 -23.86 16.57
C GLY A 170 -5.21 -23.06 17.74
N ASN A 171 -5.48 -21.79 17.54
CA ASN A 171 -5.94 -20.87 18.56
C ASN A 171 -7.45 -20.66 18.44
N MET A 172 -8.20 -21.42 19.23
CA MET A 172 -9.65 -21.33 19.28
C MET A 172 -10.18 -20.06 19.96
N MET A 173 -9.31 -19.24 20.55
CA MET A 173 -9.76 -18.05 21.29
C MET A 173 -10.21 -16.93 20.36
N GLY A 174 -9.65 -16.79 19.15
CA GLY A 174 -10.11 -15.84 18.15
C GLY A 174 -11.53 -16.13 17.65
N PHE A 175 -11.96 -17.38 17.67
CA PHE A 175 -13.32 -17.81 17.32
C PHE A 175 -14.38 -17.55 18.39
N ALA A 176 -13.97 -17.43 19.64
CA ALA A 176 -14.90 -17.20 20.74
C ALA A 176 -15.45 -15.76 20.76
N MET A 177 -14.80 -14.83 20.09
CA MET A 177 -15.24 -13.45 19.91
C MET A 177 -15.92 -13.30 18.54
N THR A 178 -17.17 -13.71 18.46
CA THR A 178 -18.01 -13.48 17.29
C THR A 178 -18.63 -12.09 17.37
N GLY A 179 -18.49 -11.30 16.31
CA GLY A 179 -19.11 -10.00 16.17
C GLY A 179 -18.10 -8.88 15.87
N ALA A 180 -18.62 -7.74 15.50
CA ALA A 180 -17.82 -6.56 15.20
C ALA A 180 -17.24 -5.97 16.49
N GLN A 181 -15.92 -5.77 16.52
CA GLN A 181 -15.23 -4.99 17.56
C GLN A 181 -15.37 -3.49 17.30
N VAL A 182 -15.52 -3.12 16.02
CA VAL A 182 -15.73 -1.75 15.58
C VAL A 182 -16.99 -1.71 14.72
N SER A 183 -17.89 -0.76 15.02
CA SER A 183 -19.17 -0.60 14.32
C SER A 183 -18.96 -0.05 12.90
N THR A 184 -19.97 -0.21 12.04
CA THR A 184 -20.00 0.44 10.72
C THR A 184 -19.90 1.96 10.85
N GLU A 185 -20.59 2.58 11.83
CA GLU A 185 -20.55 4.02 12.08
C GLU A 185 -19.13 4.49 12.41
N ASP A 186 -18.44 3.82 13.33
CA ASP A 186 -17.03 4.13 13.64
C ASP A 186 -16.12 3.97 12.42
N MET A 187 -16.38 2.97 11.56
CA MET A 187 -15.61 2.79 10.32
C MET A 187 -15.84 3.92 9.32
N GLU A 188 -17.07 4.42 9.20
CA GLU A 188 -17.42 5.57 8.36
C GLU A 188 -16.74 6.84 8.88
N ASP A 189 -16.67 7.03 10.18
CA ASP A 189 -15.97 8.14 10.82
C ASP A 189 -14.45 8.08 10.57
N VAL A 190 -13.85 6.89 10.66
CA VAL A 190 -12.42 6.70 10.32
C VAL A 190 -12.17 6.97 8.84
N ASP A 191 -13.05 6.50 7.95
CA ASP A 191 -12.94 6.77 6.52
C ASP A 191 -13.02 8.27 6.22
N LEU A 192 -14.00 8.96 6.80
CA LEU A 192 -14.11 10.40 6.70
C LEU A 192 -12.86 11.13 7.24
N TYR A 193 -12.37 10.71 8.40
CA TYR A 193 -11.14 11.28 8.96
C TYR A 193 -9.95 11.12 7.99
N LEU A 194 -9.75 9.92 7.43
CA LEU A 194 -8.67 9.67 6.47
C LEU A 194 -8.81 10.51 5.20
N GLN A 195 -10.05 10.72 4.73
CA GLN A 195 -10.31 11.55 3.56
C GLN A 195 -10.05 13.05 3.82
N THR A 196 -10.15 13.51 5.06
CA THR A 196 -9.89 14.90 5.44
C THR A 196 -8.43 15.22 5.76
N LEU A 197 -7.55 14.22 5.81
CA LEU A 197 -6.13 14.44 6.06
C LEU A 197 -5.46 15.14 4.88
N GLY A 198 -5.10 16.41 5.10
CA GLY A 198 -4.45 17.25 4.11
C GLY A 198 -3.03 16.79 3.75
N VAL A 199 -2.58 17.12 2.55
CA VAL A 199 -1.18 16.95 2.13
C VAL A 199 -0.35 18.08 2.70
N PRO A 200 0.82 17.81 3.30
CA PRO A 200 1.76 18.85 3.70
C PRO A 200 2.18 19.71 2.51
N ALA A 201 2.29 21.01 2.71
CA ALA A 201 2.80 21.93 1.70
C ALA A 201 4.23 21.52 1.24
N ARG A 202 4.54 21.79 -0.01
CA ARG A 202 5.90 21.61 -0.54
C ARG A 202 6.88 22.50 0.25
N ARG A 203 8.03 21.94 0.60
CA ARG A 203 9.07 22.66 1.31
C ARG A 203 10.08 23.24 0.32
N ASN A 204 10.61 24.42 0.66
CA ASN A 204 11.74 25.05 -0.04
C ASN A 204 11.53 25.16 -1.56
N VAL A 205 10.33 25.54 -1.98
CA VAL A 205 9.93 25.55 -3.41
C VAL A 205 10.79 26.47 -4.27
N ASP A 206 11.38 27.53 -3.67
CA ASP A 206 12.24 28.51 -4.34
C ASP A 206 13.74 28.20 -4.18
N ASP A 207 14.10 27.10 -3.52
CA ASP A 207 15.51 26.70 -3.35
C ASP A 207 16.09 26.27 -4.71
N PRO A 208 17.25 26.83 -5.15
CA PRO A 208 17.86 26.47 -6.41
C PRO A 208 18.11 24.97 -6.58
N THR A 209 18.45 24.25 -5.50
CA THR A 209 18.68 22.79 -5.53
C THR A 209 17.37 22.04 -5.80
N VAL A 210 16.26 22.51 -5.21
CA VAL A 210 14.93 21.91 -5.44
C VAL A 210 14.49 22.14 -6.88
N LEU A 211 14.70 23.35 -7.42
CA LEU A 211 14.39 23.68 -8.82
C LEU A 211 15.26 22.88 -9.81
N GLN A 212 16.54 22.70 -9.51
CA GLN A 212 17.41 21.84 -10.30
C GLN A 212 16.94 20.37 -10.25
N GLY A 213 16.53 19.88 -9.08
CA GLY A 213 15.97 18.54 -8.91
C GLY A 213 14.71 18.35 -9.76
N GLU A 214 13.83 19.34 -9.85
CA GLU A 214 12.66 19.30 -10.73
C GLU A 214 13.05 19.23 -12.21
N GLN A 215 14.03 20.00 -12.64
CA GLN A 215 14.55 19.91 -14.01
C GLN A 215 15.12 18.53 -14.33
N LEU A 216 15.91 17.95 -13.42
CA LEU A 216 16.46 16.60 -13.56
C LEU A 216 15.37 15.53 -13.63
N PHE A 217 14.29 15.69 -12.85
CA PHE A 217 13.13 14.80 -12.90
C PHE A 217 12.50 14.72 -14.31
N TYR A 218 12.36 15.87 -14.99
CA TYR A 218 11.85 15.90 -16.36
C TYR A 218 12.88 15.40 -17.38
N GLN A 219 14.15 15.74 -17.22
CA GLN A 219 15.23 15.29 -18.10
C GLN A 219 15.40 13.78 -18.05
N ALA A 220 15.35 13.20 -16.85
CA ALA A 220 15.39 11.75 -16.62
C ALA A 220 14.09 11.02 -17.02
N LYS A 221 13.07 11.73 -17.54
CA LYS A 221 11.79 11.17 -17.98
C LYS A 221 10.97 10.52 -16.87
N CYS A 222 11.22 10.82 -15.60
CA CYS A 222 10.45 10.28 -14.47
C CYS A 222 8.95 10.63 -14.56
N HIS A 223 8.62 11.80 -15.14
CA HIS A 223 7.24 12.24 -15.36
C HIS A 223 6.43 11.35 -16.30
N LEU A 224 7.05 10.47 -17.10
CA LEU A 224 6.31 9.53 -17.97
C LEU A 224 5.55 8.47 -17.16
N CYS A 225 6.03 8.16 -15.95
CA CYS A 225 5.35 7.27 -15.00
C CYS A 225 4.76 8.04 -13.81
N HIS A 226 5.45 9.10 -13.36
CA HIS A 226 5.06 9.92 -12.22
C HIS A 226 4.36 11.19 -12.70
N VAL A 227 3.04 11.13 -12.89
CA VAL A 227 2.25 12.28 -13.33
C VAL A 227 2.31 13.38 -12.26
N THR A 228 2.72 14.58 -12.67
CA THR A 228 3.01 15.69 -11.75
C THR A 228 1.77 16.50 -11.35
N SER A 229 0.67 16.39 -12.10
CA SER A 229 -0.57 17.08 -11.82
C SER A 229 -1.75 16.22 -12.21
N LEU A 230 -2.70 16.09 -11.29
CA LEU A 230 -3.93 15.34 -11.47
C LEU A 230 -5.10 16.25 -11.11
N LYS A 231 -6.20 16.13 -11.87
CA LYS A 231 -7.42 16.88 -11.64
C LYS A 231 -8.35 16.11 -10.70
N THR A 232 -8.88 16.79 -9.71
CA THR A 232 -9.96 16.28 -8.86
C THR A 232 -11.32 16.69 -9.41
N CYS A 233 -12.39 15.99 -9.01
CA CYS A 233 -13.74 16.38 -9.38
C CYS A 233 -14.16 17.70 -8.70
N LEU A 234 -15.11 18.41 -9.32
CA LEU A 234 -15.53 19.78 -8.95
C LEU A 234 -16.00 19.97 -7.50
N LEU A 235 -16.34 18.92 -6.78
CA LEU A 235 -16.77 19.01 -5.38
C LEU A 235 -15.64 19.36 -4.39
N TYR A 236 -14.38 19.26 -4.82
CA TYR A 236 -13.19 19.54 -4.02
C TYR A 236 -12.32 20.67 -4.58
N THR A 237 -12.81 21.42 -5.58
CA THR A 237 -12.00 22.43 -6.29
C THR A 237 -11.96 23.79 -5.62
N SER A 238 -12.58 24.01 -4.47
CA SER A 238 -12.58 25.36 -3.98
C SER A 238 -11.33 25.59 -3.24
N ASP A 239 -10.45 25.32 -2.70
CA ASP A 239 -9.37 26.08 -2.01
C ASP A 239 -8.05 25.31 -1.78
N ALA A 240 -8.07 23.97 -1.80
CA ALA A 240 -6.85 23.21 -1.49
C ALA A 240 -5.79 23.22 -2.61
N ALA A 241 -6.18 23.51 -3.86
CA ALA A 241 -5.26 23.55 -4.99
C ALA A 241 -4.57 24.90 -5.19
N ASP A 242 -5.16 25.99 -4.70
CA ASP A 242 -4.59 27.34 -4.82
C ASP A 242 -3.61 27.66 -3.68
N GLU A 243 -3.70 27.01 -2.54
CA GLU A 243 -2.74 27.17 -1.44
C GLU A 243 -1.46 26.35 -1.63
N ALA A 244 -1.40 25.48 -2.63
CA ALA A 244 -0.24 24.63 -2.94
C ALA A 244 0.64 25.16 -4.09
N ARG A 245 0.43 26.45 -4.50
CA ARG A 245 1.32 27.16 -5.44
C ARG A 245 2.42 27.91 -4.76
#